data_ac76f9975fcafe1df2aee0be5b77f340
#
_entry.id   ac76f9975fcafe1df2aee0be5b77f340
#
_cell.length_a   1.000
_cell.length_b   1.000
_cell.length_c   1.000
_cell.angle_alpha   90.00
_cell.angle_beta   90.00
_cell.angle_gamma   90.00
#
_symmetry.space_group_name_H-M   'P 1'
#
loop_
_entity.id
_entity.type
_entity.pdbx_description
1 polymer ?
#
loop_
_entity_poly.entity_id
_entity_poly.type
_entity_poly.pdbx_seq_one_letter_code
_entity_poly.pdbx_strand_id
1 'polypeptide(L)'
;PGNEHIGSFGCDSYDISGVVVGKGSNGSLHGMTKFSMEDMPSNHFFLEYIARPQTAEIFFEEVLMACVFYGMPILCENNKPRLLYHFKNRGYRQFCLNRPDKRYNKLSKTEREIGGIPNTSEDVKQSHASAIESYIEKYVGVDFLGTYRTAGDMGDMYFQRTLEDWAKFDISNRTKFDASISSGLAIMANQKHLYTPTKEKTKISINFARYNNSEKVSRIINK
;
A
#
# COMPACT_ATOMS: atom_id res chain seq x y z
N PRO A 1 4.30 7.89 7.24
CA PRO A 1 3.68 8.57 6.10
C PRO A 1 2.55 9.49 6.57
N GLY A 2 2.43 10.68 5.95
CA GLY A 2 1.41 11.66 6.33
C GLY A 2 0.02 11.34 5.80
N ASN A 3 -0.06 10.59 4.70
CA ASN A 3 -1.28 10.28 3.96
C ASN A 3 -1.62 8.78 3.97
N GLU A 4 -1.29 8.07 5.04
CA GLU A 4 -1.55 6.63 5.17
C GLU A 4 -3.04 6.26 5.12
N HIS A 5 -3.92 7.22 5.36
CA HIS A 5 -5.37 7.09 5.28
C HIS A 5 -5.93 7.27 3.86
N ILE A 6 -5.19 7.92 2.97
CA ILE A 6 -5.63 8.23 1.60
C ILE A 6 -5.44 7.04 0.67
N GLY A 7 -4.32 6.33 0.80
CA GLY A 7 -4.00 5.22 -0.09
C GLY A 7 -2.76 4.45 0.32
N SER A 8 -2.35 3.55 -0.54
CA SER A 8 -1.11 2.78 -0.40
C SER A 8 -0.56 2.36 -1.75
N PHE A 9 0.73 2.03 -1.74
CA PHE A 9 1.42 1.44 -2.86
C PHE A 9 1.58 -0.08 -2.68
N GLY A 10 1.59 -0.80 -3.79
CA GLY A 10 2.06 -2.18 -3.87
C GLY A 10 3.25 -2.25 -4.83
N CYS A 11 4.28 -3.00 -4.48
CA CYS A 11 5.48 -3.10 -5.31
C CYS A 11 6.00 -4.53 -5.40
N ASP A 12 6.26 -4.97 -6.63
CA ASP A 12 7.11 -6.12 -6.94
C ASP A 12 8.47 -5.60 -7.42
N SER A 13 9.52 -5.88 -6.67
CA SER A 13 10.88 -5.44 -6.95
C SER A 13 11.75 -6.56 -7.51
N TYR A 14 12.83 -6.20 -8.18
CA TYR A 14 13.86 -7.14 -8.61
C TYR A 14 15.18 -6.87 -7.87
N ASP A 15 15.93 -7.94 -7.60
CA ASP A 15 17.18 -7.85 -6.83
C ASP A 15 18.44 -7.81 -7.68
N ILE A 16 18.41 -8.30 -8.92
CA ILE A 16 19.60 -8.48 -9.74
C ILE A 16 19.64 -7.50 -10.88
N SER A 17 20.68 -6.67 -10.90
CA SER A 17 20.91 -5.67 -11.95
C SER A 17 21.52 -6.27 -13.23
N GLY A 18 22.22 -7.39 -13.14
CA GLY A 18 23.06 -7.94 -14.19
C GLY A 18 22.44 -9.05 -15.03
N VAL A 19 21.24 -8.86 -15.57
CA VAL A 19 20.66 -9.82 -16.53
C VAL A 19 20.83 -9.29 -17.96
N VAL A 20 21.12 -10.20 -18.88
CA VAL A 20 21.19 -9.90 -20.34
C VAL A 20 19.94 -9.12 -20.76
N VAL A 21 20.13 -8.01 -21.47
CA VAL A 21 19.07 -7.10 -21.95
C VAL A 21 17.90 -7.90 -22.53
N GLY A 22 16.71 -7.67 -21.99
CA GLY A 22 15.45 -8.28 -22.46
C GLY A 22 15.03 -9.60 -21.80
N LYS A 23 15.78 -10.17 -20.83
CA LYS A 23 15.45 -11.45 -20.19
C LYS A 23 15.13 -11.37 -18.68
N GLY A 24 15.10 -10.21 -18.09
CA GLY A 24 14.85 -10.07 -16.64
C GLY A 24 13.46 -9.53 -16.33
N SER A 25 12.93 -9.88 -15.12
CA SER A 25 11.71 -9.26 -14.58
C SER A 25 11.87 -7.74 -14.45
N ASN A 26 10.82 -7.00 -14.70
CA ASN A 26 10.76 -5.57 -14.41
C ASN A 26 10.49 -5.35 -12.92
N GLY A 27 10.79 -4.15 -12.42
CA GLY A 27 10.17 -3.65 -11.22
C GLY A 27 8.80 -3.07 -11.56
N SER A 28 7.84 -3.27 -10.69
CA SER A 28 6.48 -2.77 -10.86
C SER A 28 5.96 -2.14 -9.58
N LEU A 29 5.38 -0.94 -9.70
CA LEU A 29 4.79 -0.18 -8.62
C LEU A 29 3.38 0.26 -9.03
N HIS A 30 2.40 0.00 -8.17
CA HIS A 30 1.05 0.50 -8.33
C HIS A 30 0.64 1.33 -7.11
N GLY A 31 0.00 2.48 -7.37
CA GLY A 31 -0.61 3.33 -6.35
C GLY A 31 -2.12 3.25 -6.41
N MET A 32 -2.76 3.04 -5.27
CA MET A 32 -4.20 2.90 -5.16
C MET A 32 -4.75 3.73 -4.00
N THR A 33 -5.84 4.48 -4.24
CA THR A 33 -6.57 5.19 -3.20
C THR A 33 -7.41 4.21 -2.37
N LYS A 34 -7.60 4.51 -1.09
CA LYS A 34 -8.52 3.78 -0.22
C LYS A 34 -9.96 4.30 -0.38
N PHE A 35 -10.89 3.58 0.21
CA PHE A 35 -12.21 4.13 0.44
C PHE A 35 -12.08 5.40 1.28
N SER A 36 -12.64 6.50 0.79
CA SER A 36 -12.62 7.79 1.46
C SER A 36 -14.04 8.37 1.49
N MET A 37 -14.33 9.13 2.53
CA MET A 37 -15.55 9.95 2.62
C MET A 37 -15.32 11.37 2.07
N GLU A 38 -14.13 11.65 1.55
CA GLU A 38 -13.75 12.92 0.94
C GLU A 38 -14.07 12.91 -0.56
N ASP A 39 -14.07 14.07 -1.19
CA ASP A 39 -14.33 14.26 -2.62
C ASP A 39 -13.15 13.77 -3.50
N MET A 40 -12.74 12.53 -3.31
CA MET A 40 -11.72 11.89 -4.12
C MET A 40 -12.15 10.47 -4.51
N PRO A 41 -11.72 9.96 -5.68
CA PRO A 41 -12.07 8.61 -6.10
C PRO A 41 -11.60 7.57 -5.09
N SER A 42 -12.52 6.69 -4.68
CA SER A 42 -12.23 5.58 -3.77
C SER A 42 -11.83 4.33 -4.53
N ASN A 43 -10.93 3.53 -3.97
CA ASN A 43 -10.46 2.26 -4.55
C ASN A 43 -9.95 2.39 -6.00
N HIS A 44 -9.35 3.50 -6.32
CA HIS A 44 -8.95 3.88 -7.67
C HIS A 44 -7.44 3.73 -7.84
N PHE A 45 -7.00 3.10 -8.92
CA PHE A 45 -5.58 3.05 -9.27
C PHE A 45 -5.19 4.34 -10.00
N PHE A 46 -4.34 5.13 -9.36
CA PHE A 46 -3.91 6.42 -9.88
C PHE A 46 -2.49 6.43 -10.45
N LEU A 47 -1.71 5.37 -10.19
CA LEU A 47 -0.33 5.24 -10.65
C LEU A 47 0.01 3.82 -11.04
N GLU A 48 0.60 3.66 -12.22
CA GLU A 48 1.33 2.48 -12.68
C GLU A 48 2.74 2.93 -13.07
N TYR A 49 3.76 2.28 -12.52
CA TYR A 49 5.14 2.45 -12.92
C TYR A 49 5.79 1.08 -13.07
N ILE A 50 6.10 0.72 -14.31
CA ILE A 50 6.74 -0.57 -14.62
C ILE A 50 7.98 -0.28 -15.43
N ALA A 51 9.15 -0.52 -14.83
CA ALA A 51 10.43 -0.19 -15.42
C ALA A 51 11.52 -1.16 -14.99
N ARG A 52 12.57 -1.16 -15.77
CA ARG A 52 13.84 -1.82 -15.45
C ARG A 52 14.99 -0.85 -15.73
N PRO A 53 15.26 0.09 -14.80
CA PRO A 53 16.42 0.97 -14.90
C PRO A 53 17.71 0.18 -14.94
N GLN A 54 18.80 0.88 -15.27
CA GLN A 54 20.13 0.30 -15.42
C GLN A 54 20.61 -0.42 -14.15
N THR A 55 20.24 0.10 -12.98
CA THR A 55 20.50 -0.55 -11.69
C THR A 55 19.24 -0.65 -10.87
N ALA A 56 19.17 -1.65 -9.99
CA ALA A 56 18.02 -1.83 -9.09
C ALA A 56 17.90 -0.67 -8.10
N GLU A 57 19.02 -0.08 -7.69
CA GLU A 57 19.06 1.06 -6.78
C GLU A 57 18.35 2.30 -7.35
N ILE A 58 18.40 2.53 -8.66
CA ILE A 58 17.65 3.61 -9.32
C ILE A 58 16.15 3.35 -9.15
N PHE A 59 15.68 2.14 -9.45
CA PHE A 59 14.29 1.77 -9.24
C PHE A 59 13.86 1.93 -7.78
N PHE A 60 14.70 1.51 -6.83
CA PHE A 60 14.39 1.63 -5.40
C PHE A 60 14.27 3.08 -4.96
N GLU A 61 15.11 3.98 -5.46
CA GLU A 61 15.03 5.40 -5.15
C GLU A 61 13.79 6.05 -5.77
N GLU A 62 13.42 5.68 -7.00
CA GLU A 62 12.20 6.18 -7.66
C GLU A 62 10.94 5.74 -6.89
N VAL A 63 10.89 4.49 -6.44
CA VAL A 63 9.81 3.96 -5.58
C VAL A 63 9.76 4.71 -4.24
N LEU A 64 10.91 4.94 -3.62
CA LEU A 64 10.99 5.72 -2.39
C LEU A 64 10.51 7.17 -2.60
N MET A 65 10.94 7.82 -3.68
CA MET A 65 10.49 9.17 -4.02
C MET A 65 8.97 9.23 -4.23
N ALA A 66 8.37 8.25 -4.91
CA ALA A 66 6.92 8.18 -5.05
C ALA A 66 6.22 8.08 -3.68
N CYS A 67 6.68 7.19 -2.80
CA CYS A 67 6.13 7.05 -1.46
C CYS A 67 6.21 8.35 -0.64
N VAL A 68 7.34 9.05 -0.72
CA VAL A 68 7.57 10.32 -0.01
C VAL A 68 6.71 11.43 -0.60
N PHE A 69 6.66 11.55 -1.93
CA PHE A 69 5.88 12.59 -2.62
C PHE A 69 4.39 12.50 -2.30
N TYR A 70 3.81 11.30 -2.38
CA TYR A 70 2.40 11.10 -2.04
C TYR A 70 2.14 10.96 -0.54
N GLY A 71 3.17 10.77 0.28
CA GLY A 71 3.04 10.52 1.72
C GLY A 71 2.35 9.20 2.06
N MET A 72 2.32 8.23 1.13
CA MET A 72 1.59 6.98 1.25
C MET A 72 2.51 5.79 1.57
N PRO A 73 2.06 4.82 2.39
CA PRO A 73 2.84 3.63 2.69
C PRO A 73 2.86 2.63 1.52
N ILE A 74 3.75 1.65 1.61
CA ILE A 74 3.96 0.64 0.58
C ILE A 74 3.98 -0.77 1.16
N LEU A 75 3.34 -1.72 0.46
CA LEU A 75 3.45 -3.15 0.71
C LEU A 75 4.29 -3.80 -0.39
N CYS A 76 5.36 -4.48 0.00
CA CYS A 76 6.27 -5.17 -0.92
C CYS A 76 6.38 -6.65 -0.55
N GLU A 77 6.76 -7.47 -1.53
CA GLU A 77 7.23 -8.83 -1.20
C GLU A 77 8.57 -8.76 -0.45
N ASN A 78 8.72 -9.58 0.59
CA ASN A 78 9.97 -9.63 1.37
C ASN A 78 10.89 -10.79 1.00
N ASN A 79 10.55 -11.58 -0.02
CA ASN A 79 11.42 -12.61 -0.58
C ASN A 79 12.65 -12.00 -1.28
N LYS A 80 12.49 -10.78 -1.79
CA LYS A 80 13.53 -9.95 -2.39
C LYS A 80 13.68 -8.69 -1.53
N PRO A 81 14.37 -8.75 -0.39
CA PRO A 81 14.29 -7.74 0.65
C PRO A 81 15.12 -6.47 0.38
N ARG A 82 15.87 -6.39 -0.73
CA ARG A 82 16.78 -5.27 -1.00
C ARG A 82 16.06 -3.92 -1.02
N LEU A 83 14.87 -3.84 -1.65
CA LEU A 83 14.05 -2.63 -1.63
C LEU A 83 13.68 -2.22 -0.20
N LEU A 84 13.25 -3.17 0.65
CA LEU A 84 12.87 -2.90 2.04
C LEU A 84 14.08 -2.45 2.88
N TYR A 85 15.25 -3.05 2.66
CA TYR A 85 16.50 -2.60 3.27
C TYR A 85 16.91 -1.21 2.77
N HIS A 86 16.69 -0.90 1.49
CA HIS A 86 16.92 0.45 0.95
C HIS A 86 16.10 1.49 1.72
N PHE A 87 14.79 1.29 1.88
CA PHE A 87 13.93 2.16 2.69
C PHE A 87 14.45 2.31 4.13
N LYS A 88 14.83 1.20 4.77
CA LYS A 88 15.35 1.21 6.14
C LYS A 88 16.65 2.02 6.23
N ASN A 89 17.60 1.76 5.33
CA ASN A 89 18.92 2.42 5.33
C ASN A 89 18.82 3.92 5.01
N ARG A 90 17.83 4.31 4.20
CA ARG A 90 17.51 5.71 3.91
C ARG A 90 16.73 6.40 5.03
N GLY A 91 16.34 5.68 6.11
CA GLY A 91 15.57 6.23 7.23
C GLY A 91 14.05 6.27 7.03
N TYR A 92 13.53 5.59 6.00
CA TYR A 92 12.11 5.61 5.63
C TYR A 92 11.38 4.28 5.92
N ARG A 93 11.87 3.47 6.86
CA ARG A 93 11.24 2.20 7.26
C ARG A 93 9.74 2.34 7.58
N GLN A 94 9.31 3.47 8.11
CA GLN A 94 7.91 3.75 8.46
C GLN A 94 6.95 3.74 7.27
N PHE A 95 7.45 3.85 6.04
CA PHE A 95 6.63 3.70 4.84
C PHE A 95 6.33 2.23 4.52
N CYS A 96 7.20 1.29 4.93
CA CYS A 96 7.02 -0.13 4.63
C CYS A 96 5.97 -0.75 5.55
N LEU A 97 4.84 -1.19 4.97
CA LEU A 97 3.79 -1.90 5.69
C LEU A 97 4.29 -3.28 6.13
N ASN A 98 3.79 -3.73 7.25
CA ASN A 98 3.90 -5.13 7.65
C ASN A 98 2.79 -5.93 6.95
N ARG A 99 2.98 -7.24 6.85
CA ARG A 99 1.97 -8.12 6.26
C ARG A 99 0.60 -7.95 6.93
N PRO A 100 -0.47 -7.80 6.13
CA PRO A 100 -1.79 -7.47 6.65
C PRO A 100 -2.51 -8.63 7.37
N ASP A 101 -2.13 -9.87 7.12
CA ASP A 101 -2.78 -11.09 7.63
C ASP A 101 -2.35 -11.46 9.06
N LYS A 102 -1.28 -10.86 9.59
CA LYS A 102 -0.79 -11.14 10.95
C LYS A 102 -0.82 -9.91 11.86
N ARG A 103 -1.09 -10.16 13.14
CA ARG A 103 -0.92 -9.14 14.18
C ARG A 103 0.57 -8.87 14.43
N TYR A 104 0.92 -7.65 14.77
CA TYR A 104 2.31 -7.21 14.98
C TYR A 104 3.10 -8.10 15.95
N ASN A 105 2.48 -8.56 17.04
CA ASN A 105 3.13 -9.44 18.03
C ASN A 105 3.44 -10.85 17.51
N LYS A 106 2.79 -11.28 16.43
CA LYS A 106 3.03 -12.57 15.76
C LYS A 106 4.03 -12.50 14.61
N LEU A 107 4.55 -11.30 14.31
CA LEU A 107 5.57 -11.11 13.29
C LEU A 107 6.93 -11.58 13.79
N SER A 108 7.73 -12.17 12.90
CA SER A 108 9.13 -12.48 13.16
C SER A 108 9.95 -11.20 13.39
N LYS A 109 11.17 -11.35 13.91
CA LYS A 109 12.08 -10.20 14.11
C LYS A 109 12.36 -9.49 12.78
N THR A 110 12.63 -10.23 11.71
CA THR A 110 12.91 -9.68 10.38
C THR A 110 11.69 -8.96 9.81
N GLU A 111 10.48 -9.55 9.89
CA GLU A 111 9.25 -8.91 9.43
C GLU A 111 8.98 -7.59 10.16
N ARG A 112 9.26 -7.50 11.46
CA ARG A 112 9.16 -6.24 12.22
C ARG A 112 10.20 -5.23 11.80
N GLU A 113 11.41 -5.71 11.47
CA GLU A 113 12.55 -4.87 11.13
C GLU A 113 12.41 -4.20 9.76
N ILE A 114 12.00 -4.93 8.74
CA ILE A 114 11.94 -4.43 7.36
C ILE A 114 10.52 -4.31 6.80
N GLY A 115 9.55 -5.05 7.31
CA GLY A 115 8.18 -5.11 6.78
C GLY A 115 8.03 -6.09 5.63
N GLY A 116 7.00 -5.83 4.81
CA GLY A 116 6.68 -6.64 3.65
C GLY A 116 5.88 -7.90 3.97
N ILE A 117 5.55 -8.65 2.92
CA ILE A 117 4.80 -9.89 2.98
C ILE A 117 5.58 -11.02 2.29
N PRO A 118 5.73 -12.21 2.90
CA PRO A 118 6.37 -13.34 2.24
C PRO A 118 5.46 -13.92 1.17
N ASN A 119 6.04 -14.27 0.04
CA ASN A 119 5.35 -14.88 -1.10
C ASN A 119 5.57 -16.41 -1.17
N THR A 120 5.97 -17.03 -0.06
CA THR A 120 6.35 -18.44 -0.04
C THR A 120 5.20 -19.37 0.33
N SER A 121 4.19 -18.89 1.07
CA SER A 121 3.06 -19.74 1.47
C SER A 121 1.95 -19.71 0.44
N GLU A 122 1.32 -20.85 0.22
CA GLU A 122 0.19 -20.97 -0.71
C GLU A 122 -0.99 -20.09 -0.30
N ASP A 123 -1.24 -19.98 1.01
CA ASP A 123 -2.29 -19.09 1.56
C ASP A 123 -2.09 -17.63 1.15
N VAL A 124 -0.85 -17.14 1.15
CA VAL A 124 -0.56 -15.75 0.72
C VAL A 124 -0.78 -15.58 -0.78
N LYS A 125 -0.37 -16.56 -1.57
CA LYS A 125 -0.59 -16.54 -3.02
C LYS A 125 -2.06 -16.55 -3.36
N GLN A 126 -2.83 -17.42 -2.70
CA GLN A 126 -4.28 -17.50 -2.88
C GLN A 126 -4.98 -16.21 -2.43
N SER A 127 -4.58 -15.64 -1.29
CA SER A 127 -5.13 -14.37 -0.82
C SER A 127 -4.84 -13.22 -1.79
N HIS A 128 -3.67 -13.24 -2.42
CA HIS A 128 -3.30 -12.25 -3.42
C HIS A 128 -4.16 -12.38 -4.69
N ALA A 129 -4.33 -13.60 -5.23
CA ALA A 129 -5.19 -13.84 -6.38
C ALA A 129 -6.65 -13.45 -6.10
N SER A 130 -7.20 -13.89 -4.96
CA SER A 130 -8.56 -13.54 -4.54
C SER A 130 -8.76 -12.04 -4.33
N ALA A 131 -7.72 -11.30 -3.95
CA ALA A 131 -7.79 -9.85 -3.83
C ALA A 131 -7.99 -9.19 -5.21
N ILE A 132 -7.26 -9.65 -6.24
CA ILE A 132 -7.41 -9.17 -7.62
C ILE A 132 -8.78 -9.54 -8.17
N GLU A 133 -9.20 -10.80 -8.05
CA GLU A 133 -10.51 -11.28 -8.51
C GLU A 133 -11.66 -10.45 -7.90
N SER A 134 -11.65 -10.30 -6.58
CA SER A 134 -12.66 -9.50 -5.87
C SER A 134 -12.65 -8.03 -6.28
N TYR A 135 -11.50 -7.48 -6.62
CA TYR A 135 -11.42 -6.12 -7.13
C TYR A 135 -12.03 -6.01 -8.53
N ILE A 136 -11.70 -6.94 -9.42
CA ILE A 136 -12.25 -6.99 -10.79
C ILE A 136 -13.77 -7.09 -10.73
N GLU A 137 -14.30 -8.04 -9.94
CA GLU A 137 -15.75 -8.24 -9.81
C GLU A 137 -16.50 -6.99 -9.30
N LYS A 138 -15.88 -6.25 -8.39
CA LYS A 138 -16.56 -5.11 -7.74
C LYS A 138 -16.41 -3.81 -8.51
N TYR A 139 -15.28 -3.60 -9.17
CA TYR A 139 -14.86 -2.26 -9.59
C TYR A 139 -14.45 -2.16 -11.06
N VAL A 140 -14.33 -3.26 -11.79
CA VAL A 140 -13.87 -3.24 -13.18
C VAL A 140 -14.90 -3.80 -14.13
N GLY A 141 -15.39 -2.96 -15.05
CA GLY A 141 -16.17 -3.39 -16.20
C GLY A 141 -17.61 -3.84 -15.89
N VAL A 142 -17.92 -5.04 -16.31
CA VAL A 142 -19.27 -5.63 -16.26
C VAL A 142 -19.39 -6.46 -14.98
N ASP A 143 -20.49 -6.32 -14.26
CA ASP A 143 -20.78 -7.17 -13.12
C ASP A 143 -21.12 -8.62 -13.56
N PHE A 144 -21.22 -9.52 -12.58
CA PHE A 144 -21.55 -10.93 -12.83
C PHE A 144 -22.86 -11.15 -13.59
N LEU A 145 -23.81 -10.21 -13.50
CA LEU A 145 -25.08 -10.25 -14.22
C LEU A 145 -25.04 -9.62 -15.62
N GLY A 146 -23.86 -9.16 -16.05
CA GLY A 146 -23.67 -8.52 -17.36
C GLY A 146 -24.12 -7.06 -17.41
N THR A 147 -24.34 -6.42 -16.26
CA THR A 147 -24.69 -5.01 -16.17
C THR A 147 -23.41 -4.17 -16.13
N TYR A 148 -23.31 -3.14 -16.97
CA TYR A 148 -22.20 -2.20 -16.89
C TYR A 148 -22.35 -1.32 -15.66
N ARG A 149 -21.26 -1.13 -14.94
CA ARG A 149 -21.22 -0.19 -13.83
C ARG A 149 -21.33 1.23 -14.34
N THR A 150 -22.01 2.06 -13.58
CA THR A 150 -22.18 3.48 -13.91
C THR A 150 -20.85 4.20 -13.67
N ALA A 151 -20.53 5.14 -14.54
CA ALA A 151 -19.40 6.05 -14.31
C ALA A 151 -19.57 6.77 -12.97
N GLY A 152 -18.59 6.61 -12.06
CA GLY A 152 -18.66 7.12 -10.71
C GLY A 152 -18.81 6.06 -9.62
N ASP A 153 -19.03 4.78 -9.97
CA ASP A 153 -18.91 3.69 -9.02
C ASP A 153 -17.49 3.64 -8.44
N MET A 154 -17.41 3.21 -7.18
CA MET A 154 -16.14 3.21 -6.45
C MET A 154 -15.14 2.23 -7.06
N GLY A 155 -13.98 2.74 -7.44
CA GLY A 155 -12.86 2.00 -7.96
C GLY A 155 -12.81 1.94 -9.48
N ASP A 156 -11.58 1.98 -10.01
CA ASP A 156 -11.31 1.86 -11.43
C ASP A 156 -9.86 1.41 -11.68
N MET A 157 -9.67 0.65 -12.78
CA MET A 157 -8.40 0.24 -13.31
C MET A 157 -8.40 0.46 -14.83
N TYR A 158 -7.62 1.38 -15.32
CA TYR A 158 -7.54 1.75 -16.75
C TYR A 158 -6.14 1.61 -17.34
N PHE A 159 -5.19 1.11 -16.57
CA PHE A 159 -3.84 0.84 -17.07
C PHE A 159 -3.86 -0.42 -17.93
N GLN A 160 -3.68 -0.23 -19.24
CA GLN A 160 -3.79 -1.31 -20.22
C GLN A 160 -2.86 -2.48 -19.89
N ARG A 161 -1.62 -2.19 -19.51
CA ARG A 161 -0.63 -3.22 -19.23
C ARG A 161 -1.03 -4.09 -18.03
N THR A 162 -1.58 -3.49 -16.98
CA THR A 162 -2.10 -4.23 -15.83
C THR A 162 -3.32 -5.06 -16.18
N LEU A 163 -4.24 -4.52 -17.00
CA LEU A 163 -5.42 -5.26 -17.46
C LEU A 163 -5.03 -6.47 -18.33
N GLU A 164 -4.05 -6.32 -19.21
CA GLU A 164 -3.52 -7.42 -20.02
C GLU A 164 -2.82 -8.50 -19.17
N ASP A 165 -2.16 -8.08 -18.09
CA ASP A 165 -1.50 -8.96 -17.14
C ASP A 165 -2.55 -9.73 -16.31
N TRP A 166 -3.59 -9.06 -15.82
CA TRP A 166 -4.69 -9.69 -15.10
C TRP A 166 -5.44 -10.71 -15.95
N ALA A 167 -5.69 -10.41 -17.23
CA ALA A 167 -6.37 -11.32 -18.15
C ALA A 167 -5.62 -12.64 -18.38
N LYS A 168 -4.32 -12.67 -18.14
CA LYS A 168 -3.43 -13.83 -18.34
C LYS A 168 -2.88 -14.39 -17.01
N PHE A 169 -3.25 -13.77 -15.88
CA PHE A 169 -2.66 -14.09 -14.59
C PHE A 169 -2.84 -15.56 -14.21
N ASP A 170 -1.73 -16.22 -13.99
CA ASP A 170 -1.67 -17.60 -13.53
C ASP A 170 -0.90 -17.69 -12.21
N ILE A 171 -1.61 -18.09 -11.17
CA ILE A 171 -1.07 -18.21 -9.81
C ILE A 171 0.10 -19.21 -9.72
N SER A 172 0.10 -20.22 -10.60
CA SER A 172 1.17 -21.21 -10.64
C SER A 172 2.46 -20.68 -11.25
N ASN A 173 2.39 -19.61 -12.07
CA ASN A 173 3.52 -19.05 -12.80
C ASN A 173 3.66 -17.53 -12.58
N ARG A 174 3.53 -17.09 -11.35
CA ARG A 174 3.50 -15.69 -10.93
C ARG A 174 4.69 -14.84 -11.39
N THR A 175 5.84 -15.44 -11.60
CA THR A 175 7.09 -14.73 -11.95
C THR A 175 7.06 -13.98 -13.29
N LYS A 176 6.00 -14.16 -14.08
CA LYS A 176 5.80 -13.49 -15.38
C LYS A 176 4.83 -12.32 -15.31
N PHE A 177 4.24 -12.04 -14.16
CA PHE A 177 3.12 -11.11 -13.98
C PHE A 177 3.45 -10.01 -12.98
N ASP A 178 4.50 -9.24 -13.26
CA ASP A 178 5.01 -8.18 -12.35
C ASP A 178 3.92 -7.14 -12.02
N ALA A 179 3.07 -6.78 -13.02
CA ALA A 179 1.97 -5.82 -12.82
C ALA A 179 0.84 -6.40 -11.94
N SER A 180 0.51 -7.67 -12.11
CA SER A 180 -0.49 -8.36 -11.26
C SER A 180 0.01 -8.47 -9.83
N ILE A 181 1.29 -8.76 -9.62
CA ILE A 181 1.86 -8.86 -8.27
C ILE A 181 1.77 -7.51 -7.54
N SER A 182 2.25 -6.45 -8.16
CA SER A 182 2.28 -5.12 -7.52
C SER A 182 0.88 -4.54 -7.32
N SER A 183 -0.03 -4.67 -8.30
CA SER A 183 -1.42 -4.20 -8.14
C SER A 183 -2.18 -4.98 -7.07
N GLY A 184 -2.03 -6.30 -7.02
CA GLY A 184 -2.61 -7.13 -5.96
C GLY A 184 -2.09 -6.78 -4.57
N LEU A 185 -0.80 -6.46 -4.43
CA LEU A 185 -0.24 -5.96 -3.16
C LEU A 185 -0.83 -4.61 -2.76
N ALA A 186 -1.10 -3.71 -3.71
CA ALA A 186 -1.78 -2.44 -3.42
C ALA A 186 -3.21 -2.68 -2.92
N ILE A 187 -3.96 -3.59 -3.56
CA ILE A 187 -5.31 -3.99 -3.12
C ILE A 187 -5.26 -4.57 -1.70
N MET A 188 -4.37 -5.52 -1.44
CA MET A 188 -4.21 -6.15 -0.12
C MET A 188 -3.85 -5.13 0.96
N ALA A 189 -2.99 -4.16 0.64
CA ALA A 189 -2.62 -3.09 1.56
C ALA A 189 -3.83 -2.22 1.92
N ASN A 190 -4.73 -1.95 0.96
CA ASN A 190 -5.91 -1.12 1.16
C ASN A 190 -7.03 -1.85 1.90
N GLN A 191 -7.27 -3.14 1.63
CA GLN A 191 -8.39 -3.89 2.21
C GLN A 191 -8.39 -3.93 3.74
N LYS A 192 -7.23 -4.01 4.36
CA LYS A 192 -7.13 -4.16 5.82
C LYS A 192 -7.21 -2.84 6.58
N HIS A 193 -6.98 -1.73 5.91
CA HIS A 193 -6.90 -0.41 6.53
C HIS A 193 -8.07 0.50 6.17
N LEU A 194 -9.22 -0.09 5.79
CA LEU A 194 -10.44 0.65 5.51
C LEU A 194 -10.90 1.52 6.67
N TYR A 195 -10.49 1.20 7.89
CA TYR A 195 -10.71 2.00 9.06
C TYR A 195 -9.51 1.84 10.00
N THR A 196 -8.50 2.68 9.85
CA THR A 196 -7.63 2.97 10.99
C THR A 196 -8.33 4.10 11.73
N PRO A 197 -8.90 3.85 12.93
CA PRO A 197 -9.35 4.97 13.75
C PRO A 197 -8.15 5.88 13.85
N THR A 198 -8.30 7.12 13.40
CA THR A 198 -7.36 8.19 13.72
C THR A 198 -7.09 7.99 15.20
N LYS A 199 -5.85 7.72 15.59
CA LYS A 199 -5.48 7.74 17.00
C LYS A 199 -6.08 9.04 17.48
N GLU A 200 -7.08 8.99 18.35
CA GLU A 200 -7.63 10.20 18.94
C GLU A 200 -6.40 10.99 19.35
N LYS A 201 -6.17 12.11 18.68
CA LYS A 201 -5.11 13.03 19.07
C LYS A 201 -5.34 13.16 20.53
N THR A 202 -4.41 12.69 21.33
CA THR A 202 -4.50 12.63 22.78
C THR A 202 -5.29 13.84 23.20
N LYS A 203 -6.51 13.64 23.66
CA LYS A 203 -7.37 14.76 24.07
C LYS A 203 -6.45 15.57 24.92
N ILE A 204 -6.08 16.78 24.48
CA ILE A 204 -5.36 17.69 25.33
C ILE A 204 -6.34 17.85 26.47
N SER A 205 -6.14 17.08 27.53
CA SER A 205 -6.90 17.28 28.75
C SER A 205 -6.40 18.63 29.23
N ILE A 206 -7.08 19.67 28.76
CA ILE A 206 -6.94 20.97 29.40
C ILE A 206 -7.35 20.69 30.82
N ASN A 207 -6.35 20.61 31.67
CA ASN A 207 -6.58 20.29 33.07
C ASN A 207 -7.21 21.53 33.70
N PHE A 208 -8.53 21.66 33.57
CA PHE A 208 -9.29 22.76 34.12
C PHE A 208 -9.05 22.94 35.63
N ALA A 209 -8.62 21.87 36.32
CA ALA A 209 -8.18 21.92 37.70
C ALA A 209 -6.97 22.85 37.91
N ARG A 210 -6.06 22.96 36.93
CA ARG A 210 -4.96 23.94 36.98
C ARG A 210 -5.42 25.37 36.81
N TYR A 211 -6.51 25.59 36.06
CA TYR A 211 -7.10 26.94 35.92
C TYR A 211 -7.95 27.31 37.11
N ASN A 212 -8.69 26.38 37.69
CA ASN A 212 -9.54 26.64 38.85
C ASN A 212 -8.75 26.88 40.15
N ASN A 213 -7.51 26.40 40.23
CA ASN A 213 -6.61 26.62 41.36
C ASN A 213 -5.64 27.80 41.14
N SER A 214 -5.75 28.53 40.02
CA SER A 214 -4.98 29.75 39.88
C SER A 214 -5.63 30.84 40.74
N GLU A 215 -4.86 31.43 41.63
CA GLU A 215 -5.29 32.57 42.48
C GLU A 215 -5.90 33.73 41.70
N LYS A 216 -5.60 33.85 40.41
CA LYS A 216 -6.18 34.82 39.50
C LYS A 216 -7.64 34.57 39.17
N VAL A 217 -8.07 33.30 39.07
CA VAL A 217 -9.47 32.96 38.76
C VAL A 217 -10.34 33.12 40.00
N SER A 218 -9.83 32.76 41.16
CA SER A 218 -10.57 33.00 42.42
C SER A 218 -10.80 34.49 42.72
N ARG A 219 -9.89 35.35 42.29
CA ARG A 219 -10.08 36.83 42.45
C ARG A 219 -11.08 37.45 41.48
N ILE A 220 -11.36 36.80 40.37
CA ILE A 220 -12.36 37.25 39.39
C ILE A 220 -13.78 36.83 39.79
N ILE A 221 -13.92 35.71 40.46
CA ILE A 221 -15.21 35.15 40.87
C ILE A 221 -15.71 35.77 42.20
N ASN A 222 -14.83 36.36 43.01
CA ASN A 222 -15.15 36.95 44.29
C ASN A 222 -15.20 38.51 44.25
N LYS A 223 -15.36 39.08 43.09
CA LYS A 223 -15.73 40.46 42.88
C LYS A 223 -17.07 40.55 42.13
#